data_93f6e8472d1de3eb5fd71491ca332ada
#
_entry.id   93f6e8472d1de3eb5fd71491ca332ada
#
_cell.length_a   1.000
_cell.length_b   1.000
_cell.length_c   1.000
_cell.angle_alpha   90.00
_cell.angle_beta   90.00
_cell.angle_gamma   90.00
#
_symmetry.space_group_name_H-M   'P 1'
#
loop_
_entity.id
_entity.type
_entity.pdbx_description
1 polymer ?
#
loop_
_entity_poly.entity_id
_entity_poly.type
_entity_poly.pdbx_seq_one_letter_code
_entity_poly.pdbx_strand_id
1 'polypeptide(L)'
;MEDYLKETHGITVYQEQVMQLSQKLANFSKGDADLLRKAMGKKIFSLLEKLKPNFINGGISNGYSEEILEKIWKDWQAFASYAFNKSHSTCYALIAYQTAYLKAHYPAEYMAAVLSNNMNDIKPVSYTHLTLPTILL
;
A
#
# COMPACT_ATOMS: atom_id res chain seq x y z
N MET A 1 -8.85 9.18 -14.87
CA MET A 1 -8.05 9.18 -13.61
C MET A 1 -8.93 9.08 -12.37
N GLU A 2 -10.09 9.73 -12.38
CA GLU A 2 -11.00 9.74 -11.22
C GLU A 2 -11.34 8.34 -10.71
N ASP A 3 -11.72 7.41 -11.58
CA ASP A 3 -12.08 6.03 -11.20
C ASP A 3 -10.98 5.28 -10.44
N TYR A 4 -9.71 5.61 -10.69
CA TYR A 4 -8.54 4.95 -10.06
C TYR A 4 -8.07 5.63 -8.78
N LEU A 5 -8.40 6.92 -8.60
CA LEU A 5 -7.91 7.73 -7.48
C LEU A 5 -9.04 8.21 -6.55
N LYS A 6 -10.30 7.86 -6.84
CA LYS A 6 -11.46 8.28 -6.03
C LYS A 6 -11.34 7.85 -4.57
N GLU A 7 -10.92 6.61 -4.33
CA GLU A 7 -10.72 6.07 -2.98
C GLU A 7 -9.66 6.82 -2.16
N THR A 8 -8.72 7.46 -2.85
CA THR A 8 -7.58 8.17 -2.25
C THR A 8 -7.62 9.67 -2.51
N HIS A 9 -8.82 10.22 -2.78
CA HIS A 9 -9.07 11.64 -2.95
C HIS A 9 -8.15 12.33 -3.99
N GLY A 10 -7.86 11.64 -5.09
CA GLY A 10 -7.03 12.15 -6.18
C GLY A 10 -5.52 11.97 -5.99
N ILE A 11 -5.08 11.38 -4.89
CA ILE A 11 -3.67 11.19 -4.57
C ILE A 11 -3.26 9.74 -4.83
N THR A 12 -2.09 9.52 -5.43
CA THR A 12 -1.50 8.20 -5.57
C THR A 12 -0.92 7.74 -4.24
N VAL A 13 -1.49 6.69 -3.66
CA VAL A 13 -1.08 6.10 -2.36
C VAL A 13 -0.56 4.68 -2.55
N TYR A 14 -1.13 3.93 -3.48
CA TYR A 14 -0.83 2.51 -3.67
C TYR A 14 -0.05 2.24 -4.96
N GLN A 15 0.85 1.27 -4.90
CA GLN A 15 1.59 0.77 -6.08
C GLN A 15 0.64 0.30 -7.18
N GLU A 16 -0.47 -0.32 -6.82
CA GLU A 16 -1.49 -0.80 -7.75
C GLU A 16 -2.15 0.34 -8.54
N GLN A 17 -2.29 1.53 -7.95
CA GLN A 17 -2.79 2.70 -8.66
C GLN A 17 -1.82 3.15 -9.75
N VAL A 18 -0.52 3.13 -9.47
CA VAL A 18 0.51 3.44 -10.49
C VAL A 18 0.46 2.44 -11.64
N MET A 19 0.30 1.13 -11.35
CA MET A 19 0.15 0.10 -12.37
C MET A 19 -1.06 0.37 -13.28
N GLN A 20 -2.21 0.65 -12.67
CA GLN A 20 -3.45 0.92 -13.42
C GLN A 20 -3.35 2.20 -14.24
N LEU A 21 -2.80 3.26 -13.66
CA LEU A 21 -2.62 4.54 -14.34
C LEU A 21 -1.60 4.45 -15.49
N SER A 22 -0.49 3.72 -15.32
CA SER A 22 0.49 3.52 -16.40
C SER A 22 -0.12 2.78 -17.60
N GLN A 23 -0.97 1.80 -17.36
CA GLN A 23 -1.71 1.11 -18.42
C GLN A 23 -2.73 2.05 -19.11
N LYS A 24 -3.47 2.83 -18.32
CA LYS A 24 -4.51 3.72 -18.85
C LYS A 24 -3.96 4.92 -19.59
N LEU A 25 -2.92 5.56 -19.04
CA LEU A 25 -2.37 6.80 -19.60
C LEU A 25 -1.39 6.53 -20.76
N ALA A 26 -0.56 5.50 -20.64
CA ALA A 26 0.57 5.28 -21.52
C ALA A 26 0.57 3.91 -22.23
N ASN A 27 -0.56 3.18 -22.19
CA ASN A 27 -0.71 1.88 -22.83
C ASN A 27 0.33 0.82 -22.37
N PHE A 28 0.81 0.91 -21.13
CA PHE A 28 1.71 -0.09 -20.60
C PHE A 28 1.03 -1.47 -20.63
N SER A 29 1.79 -2.47 -21.05
CA SER A 29 1.36 -3.86 -20.86
C SER A 29 1.28 -4.20 -19.36
N LYS A 30 0.61 -5.28 -19.02
CA LYS A 30 0.60 -5.79 -17.62
C LYS A 30 2.03 -6.09 -17.13
N GLY A 31 2.90 -6.54 -18.02
CA GLY A 31 4.30 -6.81 -17.73
C GLY A 31 5.09 -5.53 -17.41
N ASP A 32 4.92 -4.48 -18.24
CA ASP A 32 5.60 -3.20 -18.04
C ASP A 32 5.10 -2.51 -16.76
N ALA A 33 3.80 -2.59 -16.48
CA ALA A 33 3.22 -2.05 -15.26
C ALA A 33 3.74 -2.78 -14.00
N ASP A 34 3.91 -4.11 -14.05
CA ASP A 34 4.52 -4.86 -12.95
C ASP A 34 6.02 -4.57 -12.81
N LEU A 35 6.71 -4.36 -13.92
CA LEU A 35 8.12 -3.93 -13.91
C LEU A 35 8.26 -2.55 -13.26
N LEU A 36 7.37 -1.61 -13.58
CA LEU A 36 7.30 -0.29 -12.94
C LEU A 36 7.06 -0.43 -11.43
N ARG A 37 6.09 -1.23 -11.02
CA ARG A 37 5.81 -1.53 -9.61
C ARG A 37 7.05 -2.09 -8.89
N LYS A 38 7.75 -3.05 -9.51
CA LYS A 38 8.98 -3.63 -8.96
C LYS A 38 10.09 -2.59 -8.82
N ALA A 39 10.25 -1.74 -9.84
CA ALA A 39 11.25 -0.67 -9.83
C ALA A 39 11.00 0.30 -8.67
N MET A 40 9.74 0.66 -8.44
CA MET A 40 9.32 1.52 -7.33
C MET A 40 9.52 0.83 -5.97
N GLY A 41 8.98 -0.38 -5.80
CA GLY A 41 9.03 -1.10 -4.52
C GLY A 41 10.45 -1.46 -4.07
N LYS A 42 11.36 -1.71 -5.02
CA LYS A 42 12.78 -1.99 -4.75
C LYS A 42 13.69 -0.76 -4.85
N LYS A 43 13.12 0.41 -5.15
CA LYS A 43 13.85 1.69 -5.31
C LYS A 43 14.97 1.62 -6.38
N ILE A 44 14.70 0.93 -7.50
CA ILE A 44 15.64 0.78 -8.61
C ILE A 44 15.47 1.96 -9.56
N PHE A 45 16.09 3.09 -9.24
CA PHE A 45 15.96 4.34 -10.01
C PHE A 45 16.44 4.19 -11.45
N SER A 46 17.49 3.41 -11.71
CA SER A 46 17.98 3.15 -13.07
C SER A 46 16.93 2.48 -13.97
N LEU A 47 16.06 1.66 -13.39
CA LEU A 47 14.96 1.03 -14.13
C LEU A 47 13.81 2.01 -14.35
N LEU A 48 13.53 2.88 -13.39
CA LEU A 48 12.54 3.95 -13.57
C LEU A 48 12.94 4.88 -14.74
N GLU A 49 14.20 5.29 -14.80
CA GLU A 49 14.71 6.11 -15.92
C GLU A 49 14.58 5.41 -17.27
N LYS A 50 14.75 4.10 -17.34
CA LYS A 50 14.54 3.32 -18.58
C LYS A 50 13.09 3.24 -19.01
N LEU A 51 12.15 3.23 -18.06
CA LEU A 51 10.72 3.14 -18.34
C LEU A 51 10.08 4.50 -18.67
N LYS A 52 10.70 5.59 -18.24
CA LYS A 52 10.20 6.95 -18.43
C LYS A 52 9.88 7.29 -19.90
N PRO A 53 10.79 7.08 -20.87
CA PRO A 53 10.50 7.39 -22.27
C PRO A 53 9.27 6.65 -22.82
N ASN A 54 9.08 5.40 -22.41
CA ASN A 54 7.92 4.61 -22.83
C ASN A 54 6.63 5.19 -22.27
N PHE A 55 6.64 5.65 -21.01
CA PHE A 55 5.50 6.29 -20.38
C PHE A 55 5.14 7.60 -21.06
N ILE A 56 6.13 8.47 -21.30
CA ILE A 56 5.91 9.77 -21.94
C ILE A 56 5.38 9.58 -23.37
N ASN A 57 6.06 8.76 -24.19
CA ASN A 57 5.67 8.51 -25.58
C ASN A 57 4.28 7.86 -25.68
N GLY A 58 4.00 6.88 -24.83
CA GLY A 58 2.68 6.25 -24.77
C GLY A 58 1.57 7.22 -24.38
N GLY A 59 1.85 8.11 -23.43
CA GLY A 59 0.90 9.14 -23.00
C GLY A 59 0.65 10.19 -24.07
N ILE A 60 1.67 10.64 -24.78
CA ILE A 60 1.54 11.56 -25.91
C ILE A 60 0.69 10.93 -27.01
N SER A 61 0.91 9.64 -27.32
CA SER A 61 0.10 8.89 -28.31
C SER A 61 -1.38 8.84 -27.94
N ASN A 62 -1.71 8.92 -26.65
CA ASN A 62 -3.08 8.96 -26.13
C ASN A 62 -3.63 10.39 -25.99
N GLY A 63 -2.91 11.40 -26.47
CA GLY A 63 -3.36 12.80 -26.51
C GLY A 63 -3.13 13.61 -25.24
N TYR A 64 -2.31 13.11 -24.31
CA TYR A 64 -1.92 13.88 -23.12
C TYR A 64 -0.73 14.80 -23.42
N SER A 65 -0.68 15.97 -22.77
CA SER A 65 0.46 16.87 -22.91
C SER A 65 1.69 16.31 -22.19
N GLU A 66 2.86 16.49 -22.80
CA GLU A 66 4.14 16.07 -22.25
C GLU A 66 4.40 16.66 -20.85
N GLU A 67 4.05 17.94 -20.66
CA GLU A 67 4.21 18.62 -19.37
C GLU A 67 3.46 17.94 -18.23
N ILE A 68 2.21 17.49 -18.48
CA ILE A 68 1.40 16.78 -17.49
C ILE A 68 2.01 15.41 -17.21
N LEU A 69 2.46 14.68 -18.23
CA LEU A 69 3.08 13.37 -18.09
C LEU A 69 4.39 13.43 -17.31
N GLU A 70 5.22 14.44 -17.59
CA GLU A 70 6.46 14.69 -16.85
C GLU A 70 6.19 14.99 -15.37
N LYS A 71 5.17 15.79 -15.08
CA LYS A 71 4.76 16.06 -13.70
C LYS A 71 4.31 14.78 -12.98
N ILE A 72 3.45 13.99 -13.62
CA ILE A 72 2.99 12.70 -13.05
C ILE A 72 4.18 11.79 -12.79
N TRP A 73 5.12 11.69 -13.74
CA TRP A 73 6.30 10.84 -13.56
C TRP A 73 7.17 11.30 -12.41
N LYS A 74 7.41 12.60 -12.30
CA LYS A 74 8.17 13.19 -11.19
C LYS A 74 7.51 12.91 -9.83
N ASP A 75 6.18 13.05 -9.77
CA ASP A 75 5.42 12.73 -8.56
C ASP A 75 5.54 11.24 -8.21
N TRP A 76 5.54 10.35 -9.20
CA TRP A 76 5.75 8.91 -8.99
C TRP A 76 7.18 8.56 -8.57
N GLN A 77 8.19 9.25 -9.06
CA GLN A 77 9.56 9.07 -8.60
C GLN A 77 9.71 9.44 -7.11
N ALA A 78 9.10 10.54 -6.69
CA ALA A 78 9.05 10.91 -5.28
C ALA A 78 8.25 9.87 -4.46
N PHE A 79 7.10 9.44 -4.98
CA PHE A 79 6.24 8.40 -4.38
C PHE A 79 6.96 7.05 -4.23
N ALA A 80 7.88 6.69 -5.13
CA ALA A 80 8.62 5.43 -5.06
C ALA A 80 9.38 5.23 -3.73
N SER A 81 9.69 6.30 -3.01
CA SER A 81 10.36 6.22 -1.70
C SER A 81 9.46 5.67 -0.59
N TYR A 82 8.13 5.81 -0.71
CA TYR A 82 7.14 5.42 0.31
C TYR A 82 5.92 4.67 -0.25
N ALA A 83 5.98 4.24 -1.51
CA ALA A 83 4.92 3.48 -2.17
C ALA A 83 4.48 2.26 -1.36
N PHE A 84 3.17 2.11 -1.15
CA PHE A 84 2.60 1.07 -0.32
C PHE A 84 1.81 0.04 -1.14
N ASN A 85 1.82 -1.22 -0.71
CA ASN A 85 1.05 -2.29 -1.35
C ASN A 85 -0.37 -2.34 -0.77
N LYS A 86 -1.40 -2.19 -1.62
CA LYS A 86 -2.82 -2.19 -1.19
C LYS A 86 -3.24 -3.53 -0.59
N SER A 87 -2.76 -4.65 -1.15
CA SER A 87 -3.09 -5.98 -0.64
C SER A 87 -2.59 -6.17 0.79
N HIS A 88 -1.39 -5.66 1.11
CA HIS A 88 -0.86 -5.68 2.47
C HIS A 88 -1.76 -4.88 3.42
N SER A 89 -2.16 -3.66 3.04
CA SER A 89 -3.10 -2.84 3.84
C SER A 89 -4.40 -3.58 4.12
N THR A 90 -4.97 -4.20 3.09
CA THR A 90 -6.26 -4.92 3.20
C THR A 90 -6.17 -6.11 4.15
N CYS A 91 -5.10 -6.92 4.03
CA CYS A 91 -4.89 -8.07 4.91
C CYS A 91 -4.72 -7.64 6.37
N TYR A 92 -3.91 -6.61 6.63
CA TYR A 92 -3.71 -6.14 7.99
C TYR A 92 -4.94 -5.44 8.57
N ALA A 93 -5.70 -4.71 7.75
CA ALA A 93 -6.97 -4.13 8.18
C ALA A 93 -7.99 -5.20 8.59
N LEU A 94 -8.07 -6.30 7.83
CA LEU A 94 -8.93 -7.43 8.17
C LEU A 94 -8.53 -8.07 9.51
N ILE A 95 -7.24 -8.35 9.68
CA ILE A 95 -6.73 -8.93 10.94
C ILE A 95 -6.97 -7.97 12.12
N ALA A 96 -6.71 -6.68 11.93
CA ALA A 96 -6.94 -5.68 12.95
C ALA A 96 -8.41 -5.61 13.36
N TYR A 97 -9.33 -5.66 12.38
CA TYR A 97 -10.76 -5.71 12.65
C TYR A 97 -11.17 -6.97 13.42
N GLN A 98 -10.69 -8.16 12.97
CA GLN A 98 -10.97 -9.43 13.64
C GLN A 98 -10.47 -9.45 15.09
N THR A 99 -9.25 -8.99 15.32
CA THR A 99 -8.68 -8.93 16.68
C THR A 99 -9.42 -7.93 17.57
N ALA A 100 -9.81 -6.78 17.02
CA ALA A 100 -10.62 -5.80 17.75
C ALA A 100 -12.01 -6.36 18.11
N TYR A 101 -12.66 -7.06 17.17
CA TYR A 101 -13.94 -7.73 17.40
C TYR A 101 -13.84 -8.79 18.51
N LEU A 102 -12.85 -9.68 18.44
CA LEU A 102 -12.63 -10.70 19.44
C LEU A 102 -12.33 -10.09 20.81
N LYS A 103 -11.52 -9.05 20.88
CA LYS A 103 -11.21 -8.33 22.11
C LYS A 103 -12.45 -7.66 22.72
N ALA A 104 -13.37 -7.16 21.91
CA ALA A 104 -14.58 -6.49 22.37
C ALA A 104 -15.66 -7.47 22.84
N HIS A 105 -15.83 -8.60 22.14
CA HIS A 105 -16.95 -9.54 22.38
C HIS A 105 -16.56 -10.77 23.18
N TYR A 106 -15.28 -11.16 23.15
CA TYR A 106 -14.72 -12.38 23.78
C TYR A 106 -13.39 -12.06 24.49
N PRO A 107 -13.37 -11.08 25.41
CA PRO A 107 -12.12 -10.55 25.99
C PRO A 107 -11.31 -11.61 26.75
N ALA A 108 -11.96 -12.50 27.50
CA ALA A 108 -11.28 -13.53 28.28
C ALA A 108 -10.59 -14.56 27.38
N GLU A 109 -11.30 -15.07 26.38
CA GLU A 109 -10.79 -16.04 25.42
C GLU A 109 -9.69 -15.43 24.54
N TYR A 110 -9.89 -14.20 24.08
CA TYR A 110 -8.89 -13.48 23.31
C TYR A 110 -7.60 -13.27 24.11
N MET A 111 -7.71 -12.85 25.35
CA MET A 111 -6.53 -12.65 26.23
C MET A 111 -5.84 -13.97 26.59
N ALA A 112 -6.60 -15.05 26.81
CA ALA A 112 -6.02 -16.37 27.03
C ALA A 112 -5.19 -16.82 25.82
N ALA A 113 -5.70 -16.60 24.60
CA ALA A 113 -4.97 -16.93 23.37
C ALA A 113 -3.70 -16.05 23.21
N VAL A 114 -3.79 -14.75 23.47
CA VAL A 114 -2.64 -13.84 23.42
C VAL A 114 -1.55 -14.25 24.40
N LEU A 115 -1.91 -14.55 25.65
CA LEU A 115 -0.96 -14.97 26.68
C LEU A 115 -0.32 -16.32 26.34
N SER A 116 -1.12 -17.29 25.89
CA SER A 116 -0.61 -18.62 25.52
C SER A 116 0.40 -18.56 24.36
N ASN A 117 0.15 -17.70 23.37
CA ASN A 117 1.06 -17.54 22.24
C ASN A 117 2.33 -16.73 22.57
N ASN A 118 2.36 -16.03 23.70
CA ASN A 118 3.48 -15.18 24.10
C ASN A 118 4.13 -15.62 25.43
N MET A 119 3.93 -16.87 25.86
CA MET A 119 4.46 -17.35 27.14
C MET A 119 5.97 -17.19 27.30
N ASN A 120 6.72 -17.23 26.22
CA ASN A 120 8.18 -17.07 26.21
C ASN A 120 8.66 -15.60 26.10
N ASP A 121 7.75 -14.65 25.97
CA ASP A 121 8.08 -13.24 25.87
C ASP A 121 7.40 -12.44 27.00
N ILE A 122 8.21 -11.99 27.96
CA ILE A 122 7.73 -11.31 29.16
C ILE A 122 7.17 -9.91 28.86
N LYS A 123 7.60 -9.23 27.77
CA LYS A 123 7.15 -7.87 27.46
C LYS A 123 5.67 -7.80 27.06
N PRO A 124 5.16 -8.60 26.09
CA PRO A 124 3.74 -8.66 25.79
C PRO A 124 2.92 -9.12 27.00
N VAL A 125 3.41 -10.08 27.78
CA VAL A 125 2.73 -10.59 28.99
C VAL A 125 2.54 -9.46 30.03
N SER A 126 3.59 -8.69 30.31
CA SER A 126 3.51 -7.56 31.23
C SER A 126 2.57 -6.47 30.74
N TYR A 127 2.58 -6.15 29.45
CA TYR A 127 1.69 -5.15 28.86
C TYR A 127 0.22 -5.57 28.92
N THR A 128 -0.09 -6.83 28.59
CA THR A 128 -1.46 -7.36 28.69
C THR A 128 -1.97 -7.35 30.12
N HIS A 129 -1.11 -7.66 31.10
CA HIS A 129 -1.46 -7.61 32.53
C HIS A 129 -1.85 -6.19 32.98
N LEU A 130 -1.14 -5.17 32.49
CA LEU A 130 -1.43 -3.76 32.78
C LEU A 130 -2.72 -3.26 32.10
N THR A 131 -3.08 -3.83 30.94
CA THR A 131 -4.25 -3.37 30.15
C THR A 131 -5.53 -4.16 30.45
N LEU A 132 -5.45 -5.32 31.08
CA LEU A 132 -6.61 -6.13 31.48
C LEU A 132 -7.65 -5.35 32.32
N PRO A 133 -7.26 -4.59 33.37
CA PRO A 133 -8.22 -3.82 34.16
C PRO A 133 -8.97 -2.76 33.36
N THR A 134 -8.34 -2.22 32.30
CA THR A 134 -8.95 -1.19 31.44
C THR A 134 -9.98 -1.78 30.45
N ILE A 135 -9.98 -3.09 30.26
CA ILE A 135 -10.89 -3.81 29.36
C ILE A 135 -12.16 -4.28 30.10
N LEU A 136 -12.08 -4.40 31.42
CA LEU A 136 -13.17 -4.87 32.26
C LEU A 136 -14.01 -3.72 32.88
N LEU A 137 -13.66 -2.49 32.58
CA LEU A 137 -14.43 -1.28 32.90
C LEU A 137 -15.13 -0.72 31.66
#